data_dfa7aeb85dc19ed3296774e160ce73a3
#
_entry.id   dfa7aeb85dc19ed3296774e160ce73a3
#
_cell.length_a   1.000
_cell.length_b   1.000
_cell.length_c   1.000
_cell.angle_alpha   90.00
_cell.angle_beta   90.00
_cell.angle_gamma   90.00
#
_symmetry.space_group_name_H-M   'P 1'
#
loop_
_entity.id
_entity.type
_entity.pdbx_description
1 polymer ?
#
loop_
_entity_poly.entity_id
_entity_poly.type
_entity_poly.pdbx_seq_one_letter_code
_entity_poly.pdbx_strand_id
1 'polypeptide(L)'
;MKNTAARTRIPLWCSHAVIFILFGYILGAHTNIGRTGPRMTPRVPFPRTNGSVETLYQDYMSETRLNRLLDDYGPSFRTARPFPHVFMDDFLDAEFVAAVSAEFAGAEFGNLCRSQQKTFWGGKREGVQCFHKSSDENESKKTAIHGESAMGPATRALFGLLKSSTFVDFLEKLTGIDDIIPDPHFRGSGLHQTDPGGFLRVHADFNRYERYSLDRRVNVFLFLNEHWSPAWGGALELWPRDMSRCERKIQPLFNRLVVFRTTDFSYHGYTDPLRSPYPRRSAALYYYTNGRPMEEKIDPTSDAHSTLWQKVRCAMQSDDALAPKCVETEEE
;
A
#
# COMPACT_ATOMS: atom_id res chain seq x y z
N MET A 1 -65.50 16.25 23.57
CA MET A 1 -65.40 16.04 25.00
C MET A 1 -63.94 15.99 25.31
N LYS A 2 -63.39 17.11 25.79
CA LYS A 2 -62.97 17.41 27.15
C LYS A 2 -61.97 16.38 27.63
N ASN A 3 -60.75 16.63 27.98
CA ASN A 3 -59.97 17.62 28.78
C ASN A 3 -58.69 16.84 29.13
N THR A 4 -57.56 17.27 29.48
CA THR A 4 -56.97 18.58 29.91
C THR A 4 -55.46 18.34 30.06
N ALA A 5 -54.73 19.36 29.92
CA ALA A 5 -53.28 19.49 30.14
C ALA A 5 -52.88 19.38 31.59
N ALA A 6 -51.64 18.99 31.85
CA ALA A 6 -50.91 19.49 33.04
C ALA A 6 -49.40 19.60 32.70
N ARG A 7 -48.98 20.85 32.68
CA ARG A 7 -47.58 21.30 32.76
C ARG A 7 -47.15 21.21 34.24
N THR A 8 -45.92 20.75 34.50
CA THR A 8 -45.26 21.15 35.72
C THR A 8 -43.80 21.50 35.45
N ARG A 9 -43.44 22.61 36.00
CA ARG A 9 -42.20 23.40 35.78
C ARG A 9 -41.05 22.86 36.63
N ILE A 10 -39.85 23.17 36.12
CA ILE A 10 -38.51 23.10 36.74
C ILE A 10 -38.42 24.03 37.97
N PRO A 11 -37.50 23.75 38.90
CA PRO A 11 -36.58 24.83 39.24
C PRO A 11 -35.08 24.45 39.23
N LEU A 12 -34.32 25.41 38.74
CA LEU A 12 -32.87 25.56 38.95
C LEU A 12 -32.57 25.78 40.44
N TRP A 13 -31.48 25.17 40.89
CA TRP A 13 -30.63 25.80 41.95
C TRP A 13 -29.17 25.34 41.75
N CYS A 14 -28.29 26.35 41.69
CA CYS A 14 -26.84 26.25 41.75
C CYS A 14 -26.38 25.84 43.16
N SER A 15 -25.27 25.14 43.25
CA SER A 15 -24.31 25.39 44.32
C SER A 15 -22.95 24.75 44.01
N HIS A 16 -21.94 25.60 44.16
CA HIS A 16 -20.51 25.27 44.11
C HIS A 16 -20.12 24.46 45.35
N ALA A 17 -19.29 23.45 45.18
CA ALA A 17 -18.49 22.93 46.28
C ALA A 17 -17.07 22.59 45.74
N VAL A 18 -16.13 23.40 46.21
CA VAL A 18 -14.68 23.18 46.13
C VAL A 18 -14.33 22.22 47.26
N ILE A 19 -13.68 21.12 46.97
CA ILE A 19 -13.09 20.26 48.02
C ILE A 19 -11.62 20.02 47.67
N PHE A 20 -10.77 20.54 48.55
CA PHE A 20 -9.36 20.20 48.75
C PHE A 20 -9.24 18.80 49.31
N ILE A 21 -8.36 17.96 48.78
CA ILE A 21 -7.98 16.69 49.39
C ILE A 21 -6.49 16.66 49.71
N LEU A 22 -6.26 16.41 50.96
CA LEU A 22 -4.99 16.29 51.66
C LEU A 22 -4.16 15.08 51.21
N PHE A 23 -2.85 15.28 51.26
CA PHE A 23 -1.81 14.25 51.20
C PHE A 23 -1.97 13.22 52.32
N GLY A 24 -1.92 11.94 51.96
CA GLY A 24 -1.72 10.82 52.91
C GLY A 24 -0.55 9.96 52.43
N TYR A 25 0.59 10.09 53.12
CA TYR A 25 1.71 9.16 53.01
C TYR A 25 1.35 7.85 53.69
N ILE A 26 1.45 6.73 52.95
CA ILE A 26 1.54 5.41 53.60
C ILE A 26 2.75 4.71 52.97
N LEU A 27 3.74 4.47 53.81
CA LEU A 27 4.87 3.56 53.59
C LEU A 27 4.34 2.12 53.55
N GLY A 28 4.47 1.46 52.44
CA GLY A 28 4.17 0.03 52.24
C GLY A 28 5.31 -0.69 51.54
N ALA A 29 5.77 -1.74 52.15
CA ALA A 29 6.95 -2.53 51.88
C ALA A 29 7.10 -3.00 50.43
N HIS A 30 8.33 -2.91 49.94
CA HIS A 30 8.78 -3.48 48.65
C HIS A 30 8.71 -5.01 48.65
N THR A 31 7.86 -5.57 47.82
CA THR A 31 8.06 -6.89 47.29
C THR A 31 8.44 -6.75 45.79
N ASN A 32 9.70 -7.06 45.52
CA ASN A 32 10.27 -7.10 44.18
C ASN A 32 9.67 -8.28 43.44
N ILE A 33 8.58 -8.09 42.70
CA ILE A 33 8.14 -9.03 41.67
C ILE A 33 8.72 -8.53 40.35
N GLY A 34 9.78 -9.18 39.89
CA GLY A 34 10.42 -8.91 38.58
C GLY A 34 9.43 -9.06 37.43
N ARG A 35 8.82 -7.96 37.02
CA ARG A 35 8.19 -7.86 35.70
C ARG A 35 9.29 -7.66 34.68
N THR A 36 9.73 -8.75 34.05
CA THR A 36 10.42 -8.67 32.76
C THR A 36 9.42 -8.22 31.72
N GLY A 37 9.27 -6.91 31.55
CA GLY A 37 8.63 -6.33 30.40
C GLY A 37 9.38 -6.77 29.12
N PRO A 38 8.72 -6.87 27.97
CA PRO A 38 9.40 -7.19 26.74
C PRO A 38 10.57 -6.24 26.53
N ARG A 39 11.80 -6.79 26.37
CA ARG A 39 12.98 -5.99 26.02
C ARG A 39 12.62 -5.20 24.75
N MET A 40 12.56 -3.89 24.88
CA MET A 40 12.55 -3.02 23.71
C MET A 40 13.84 -3.31 22.95
N THR A 41 13.68 -3.89 21.75
CA THR A 41 14.80 -3.93 20.80
C THR A 41 15.32 -2.53 20.56
N PRO A 42 16.64 -2.36 20.38
CA PRO A 42 17.19 -1.03 20.12
C PRO A 42 16.44 -0.45 18.91
N ARG A 43 15.79 0.70 19.11
CA ARG A 43 15.23 1.47 18.00
C ARG A 43 16.38 1.70 17.03
N VAL A 44 16.28 1.16 15.82
CA VAL A 44 17.17 1.57 14.74
C VAL A 44 17.01 3.08 14.67
N PRO A 45 18.08 3.87 14.93
CA PRO A 45 17.93 5.32 14.86
C PRO A 45 17.48 5.63 13.43
N PHE A 46 16.55 6.55 13.30
CA PHE A 46 16.28 7.18 12.01
C PHE A 46 17.65 7.56 11.45
N PRO A 47 18.03 7.09 10.23
CA PRO A 47 19.34 7.42 9.72
C PRO A 47 19.50 8.92 9.88
N ARG A 48 20.59 9.33 10.53
CA ARG A 48 20.99 10.72 10.53
C ARG A 48 21.57 11.01 9.13
N THR A 49 20.69 10.90 8.11
CA THR A 49 20.90 11.65 6.92
C THR A 49 21.06 13.08 7.40
N ASN A 50 22.00 13.84 6.96
CA ASN A 50 22.07 15.27 7.22
C ASN A 50 20.80 16.00 6.74
N GLY A 51 19.76 15.25 6.35
CA GLY A 51 18.46 15.65 5.87
C GLY A 51 17.35 15.31 6.84
N SER A 52 16.66 16.32 7.34
CA SER A 52 15.37 16.22 7.96
C SER A 52 14.33 15.70 6.95
N VAL A 53 13.13 15.31 7.40
CA VAL A 53 11.98 15.06 6.48
C VAL A 53 11.77 16.24 5.51
N GLU A 54 12.08 17.46 5.96
CA GLU A 54 12.09 18.68 5.15
C GLU A 54 13.08 18.59 3.98
N THR A 55 14.30 18.09 4.21
CA THR A 55 15.29 17.91 3.14
C THR A 55 14.80 16.89 2.12
N LEU A 56 14.24 15.76 2.58
CA LEU A 56 13.65 14.77 1.66
C LEU A 56 12.52 15.37 0.83
N TYR A 57 11.70 16.21 1.44
CA TYR A 57 10.62 16.90 0.73
C TYR A 57 11.18 17.87 -0.32
N GLN A 58 12.13 18.73 0.05
CA GLN A 58 12.73 19.71 -0.84
C GLN A 58 13.50 19.05 -2.00
N ASP A 59 14.23 17.98 -1.74
CA ASP A 59 15.07 17.33 -2.75
C ASP A 59 14.25 16.42 -3.69
N TYR A 60 13.25 15.68 -3.16
CA TYR A 60 12.56 14.65 -3.93
C TYR A 60 11.11 14.98 -4.28
N MET A 61 10.47 15.87 -3.54
CA MET A 61 9.09 16.32 -3.80
C MET A 61 9.01 17.78 -4.27
N SER A 62 10.15 18.41 -4.64
CA SER A 62 10.11 19.76 -5.19
C SER A 62 9.40 19.80 -6.55
N GLU A 63 8.61 20.84 -6.78
CA GLU A 63 7.91 21.04 -8.05
C GLU A 63 8.86 21.01 -9.25
N THR A 64 10.06 21.60 -9.09
CA THR A 64 11.09 21.64 -10.15
C THR A 64 11.51 20.23 -10.57
N ARG A 65 11.75 19.34 -9.61
CA ARG A 65 12.12 17.96 -9.89
C ARG A 65 10.94 17.18 -10.48
N LEU A 66 9.77 17.29 -9.89
CA LEU A 66 8.59 16.57 -10.36
C LEU A 66 8.17 17.03 -11.76
N ASN A 67 8.32 18.31 -12.09
CA ASN A 67 8.07 18.80 -13.46
C ASN A 67 9.06 18.22 -14.47
N ARG A 68 10.35 18.06 -14.13
CA ARG A 68 11.29 17.33 -15.00
C ARG A 68 10.87 15.88 -15.22
N LEU A 69 10.45 15.18 -14.17
CA LEU A 69 9.93 13.82 -14.32
C LEU A 69 8.67 13.78 -15.21
N LEU A 70 7.82 14.81 -15.17
CA LEU A 70 6.68 14.91 -16.09
C LEU A 70 7.12 15.08 -17.55
N ASP A 71 8.14 15.90 -17.79
CA ASP A 71 8.69 16.09 -19.15
C ASP A 71 9.30 14.78 -19.68
N ASP A 72 10.04 14.06 -18.83
CA ASP A 72 10.73 12.82 -19.20
C ASP A 72 9.77 11.62 -19.38
N TYR A 73 8.80 11.47 -18.49
CA TYR A 73 7.97 10.26 -18.39
C TYR A 73 6.50 10.44 -18.81
N GLY A 74 5.98 11.67 -18.82
CA GLY A 74 4.58 11.92 -19.15
C GLY A 74 4.15 11.47 -20.55
N PRO A 75 4.93 11.70 -21.63
CA PRO A 75 4.61 11.19 -22.95
C PRO A 75 4.56 9.66 -23.00
N SER A 76 5.54 8.98 -22.38
CA SER A 76 5.61 7.51 -22.34
C SER A 76 4.49 6.91 -21.51
N PHE A 77 4.12 7.51 -20.37
CA PHE A 77 2.99 7.06 -19.55
C PHE A 77 1.70 6.95 -20.35
N ARG A 78 1.35 8.00 -21.09
CA ARG A 78 0.07 8.07 -21.81
C ARG A 78 -0.01 7.08 -22.98
N THR A 79 1.11 6.74 -23.59
CA THR A 79 1.17 5.86 -24.77
C THR A 79 1.54 4.43 -24.44
N ALA A 80 1.90 4.15 -23.18
CA ALA A 80 2.31 2.81 -22.74
C ALA A 80 1.23 1.76 -22.96
N ARG A 81 1.68 0.54 -23.30
CA ARG A 81 0.85 -0.64 -23.47
C ARG A 81 1.18 -1.65 -22.37
N PRO A 82 0.21 -2.44 -21.92
CA PRO A 82 -1.17 -2.60 -22.40
C PRO A 82 -2.16 -1.52 -21.89
N PHE A 83 -1.78 -0.73 -20.90
CA PHE A 83 -2.51 0.41 -20.33
C PHE A 83 -1.52 1.45 -19.82
N PRO A 84 -1.94 2.71 -19.53
CA PRO A 84 -1.03 3.75 -19.07
C PRO A 84 -0.26 3.36 -17.83
N HIS A 85 1.06 3.33 -17.96
CA HIS A 85 1.99 3.02 -16.88
C HIS A 85 3.38 3.61 -17.15
N VAL A 86 4.16 3.73 -16.09
CA VAL A 86 5.57 4.12 -16.16
C VAL A 86 6.32 3.55 -14.95
N PHE A 87 7.63 3.38 -15.07
CA PHE A 87 8.51 3.19 -13.93
C PHE A 87 9.66 4.20 -13.97
N MET A 88 10.16 4.54 -12.80
CA MET A 88 11.23 5.52 -12.57
C MET A 88 12.22 4.90 -11.60
N ASP A 89 13.45 4.74 -12.03
CA ASP A 89 14.52 4.25 -11.16
C ASP A 89 15.08 5.36 -10.27
N ASP A 90 15.71 4.99 -9.16
CA ASP A 90 16.34 5.90 -8.20
C ASP A 90 15.41 7.06 -7.79
N PHE A 91 14.16 6.72 -7.52
CA PHE A 91 13.11 7.73 -7.32
C PHE A 91 13.34 8.58 -6.08
N LEU A 92 13.82 7.99 -4.99
CA LEU A 92 14.13 8.68 -3.73
C LEU A 92 15.61 8.51 -3.34
N ASP A 93 16.00 9.11 -2.24
CA ASP A 93 17.30 8.87 -1.64
C ASP A 93 17.48 7.38 -1.29
N ALA A 94 18.61 6.80 -1.73
CA ALA A 94 18.87 5.38 -1.56
C ALA A 94 19.02 4.98 -0.08
N GLU A 95 19.62 5.83 0.77
CA GLU A 95 19.75 5.57 2.20
C GLU A 95 18.38 5.62 2.90
N PHE A 96 17.54 6.56 2.49
CA PHE A 96 16.18 6.65 2.99
C PHE A 96 15.36 5.42 2.62
N VAL A 97 15.40 4.96 1.37
CA VAL A 97 14.71 3.76 0.93
C VAL A 97 15.26 2.50 1.60
N ALA A 98 16.58 2.43 1.83
CA ALA A 98 17.21 1.36 2.60
C ALA A 98 16.71 1.33 4.06
N ALA A 99 16.52 2.49 4.68
CA ALA A 99 15.92 2.57 6.01
C ALA A 99 14.48 2.03 6.05
N VAL A 100 13.67 2.34 5.02
CA VAL A 100 12.31 1.77 4.87
C VAL A 100 12.39 0.24 4.70
N SER A 101 13.31 -0.25 3.86
CA SER A 101 13.53 -1.69 3.66
C SER A 101 13.95 -2.39 4.96
N ALA A 102 14.85 -1.78 5.75
CA ALA A 102 15.31 -2.31 7.03
C ALA A 102 14.19 -2.37 8.08
N GLU A 103 13.34 -1.35 8.16
CA GLU A 103 12.15 -1.37 9.02
C GLU A 103 11.22 -2.52 8.66
N PHE A 104 11.05 -2.81 7.37
CA PHE A 104 10.22 -3.91 6.90
C PHE A 104 10.86 -5.29 7.14
N ALA A 105 12.20 -5.37 7.12
CA ALA A 105 12.94 -6.60 7.37
C ALA A 105 12.98 -7.01 8.85
N GLY A 106 12.64 -6.10 9.76
CA GLY A 106 12.74 -6.32 11.20
C GLY A 106 11.93 -7.53 11.66
N ALA A 107 12.52 -8.35 12.52
CA ALA A 107 11.94 -9.60 13.06
C ALA A 107 10.57 -9.39 13.74
N GLU A 108 10.29 -8.18 14.22
CA GLU A 108 9.03 -7.85 14.89
C GLU A 108 7.81 -7.94 13.96
N PHE A 109 7.95 -7.57 12.69
CA PHE A 109 6.86 -7.67 11.73
C PHE A 109 6.42 -9.11 11.47
N GLY A 110 7.35 -10.02 11.30
CA GLY A 110 7.04 -11.43 11.14
C GLY A 110 6.35 -12.04 12.37
N ASN A 111 6.69 -11.61 13.57
CA ASN A 111 6.09 -12.06 14.81
C ASN A 111 4.72 -11.43 15.08
N LEU A 112 4.55 -10.12 14.80
CA LEU A 112 3.27 -9.42 14.91
C LEU A 112 2.24 -10.03 13.95
N CYS A 113 2.64 -10.31 12.71
CA CYS A 113 1.74 -10.91 11.73
C CYS A 113 1.41 -12.38 12.04
N ARG A 114 2.34 -13.15 12.61
CA ARG A 114 2.11 -14.54 13.02
C ARG A 114 1.23 -14.66 14.27
N SER A 115 1.35 -13.73 15.20
CA SER A 115 0.54 -13.74 16.43
C SER A 115 -0.90 -13.28 16.22
N GLN A 116 -1.19 -12.55 15.14
CA GLN A 116 -2.52 -12.03 14.82
C GLN A 116 -3.24 -12.83 13.71
N GLN A 117 -3.14 -14.14 13.74
CA GLN A 117 -3.68 -15.07 12.74
C GLN A 117 -5.20 -15.01 12.52
N LYS A 118 -5.88 -13.99 13.00
CA LYS A 118 -7.31 -13.74 12.75
C LYS A 118 -7.50 -12.45 11.98
N THR A 119 -7.33 -12.58 10.74
CA THR A 119 -7.60 -11.67 9.68
C THR A 119 -9.00 -11.43 9.37
N PHE A 120 -9.28 -10.25 8.91
CA PHE A 120 -10.56 -10.01 8.30
C PHE A 120 -10.55 -8.93 7.22
N TRP A 121 -11.00 -9.30 6.04
CA TRP A 121 -11.53 -8.38 5.06
C TRP A 121 -12.86 -7.83 5.59
N GLY A 122 -12.87 -6.58 6.11
CA GLY A 122 -14.12 -5.87 6.40
C GLY A 122 -14.53 -5.65 7.86
N GLY A 123 -13.73 -5.96 8.86
CA GLY A 123 -14.07 -5.74 10.27
C GLY A 123 -13.41 -4.53 10.91
N LYS A 124 -14.19 -3.68 11.58
CA LYS A 124 -13.73 -2.61 12.46
C LYS A 124 -12.89 -3.19 13.60
N ARG A 125 -11.57 -3.00 13.57
CA ARG A 125 -10.73 -2.97 14.76
C ARG A 125 -9.60 -1.99 14.54
N GLU A 126 -9.52 -0.99 15.39
CA GLU A 126 -8.32 -0.20 15.61
C GLU A 126 -7.22 -1.13 16.12
N GLY A 127 -6.18 -1.31 15.33
CA GLY A 127 -5.03 -2.14 15.67
C GLY A 127 -4.29 -2.59 14.42
N VAL A 128 -3.02 -2.91 14.60
CA VAL A 128 -2.10 -3.39 13.56
C VAL A 128 -2.77 -4.46 12.71
N GLN A 129 -3.08 -4.12 11.46
CA GLN A 129 -3.64 -5.05 10.50
C GLN A 129 -2.50 -5.65 9.68
N CYS A 130 -2.05 -6.82 10.11
CA CYS A 130 -1.24 -7.69 9.30
C CYS A 130 -2.12 -8.72 8.61
N PHE A 131 -1.95 -8.85 7.32
CA PHE A 131 -2.52 -9.91 6.53
C PHE A 131 -1.44 -10.93 6.18
N HIS A 132 -1.66 -12.20 6.50
CA HIS A 132 -0.80 -13.29 6.05
C HIS A 132 -1.65 -14.34 5.35
N LYS A 133 -1.37 -14.58 4.08
CA LYS A 133 -2.03 -15.61 3.30
C LYS A 133 -1.05 -16.74 3.02
N SER A 134 -1.32 -17.90 3.59
CA SER A 134 -0.45 -19.06 3.46
C SER A 134 -0.42 -19.56 2.01
N SER A 135 -1.56 -19.81 1.42
CA SER A 135 -1.71 -20.16 0.00
C SER A 135 -3.19 -20.32 -0.35
N ASP A 136 -3.59 -19.81 -1.50
CA ASP A 136 -4.79 -20.23 -2.22
C ASP A 136 -4.49 -20.30 -3.73
N GLU A 137 -5.51 -20.49 -4.56
CA GLU A 137 -5.35 -20.61 -6.01
C GLU A 137 -4.88 -19.29 -6.67
N ASN A 138 -5.08 -18.14 -6.03
CA ASN A 138 -4.88 -16.82 -6.61
C ASN A 138 -3.63 -16.10 -6.08
N GLU A 139 -3.29 -16.31 -4.82
CA GLU A 139 -2.09 -15.72 -4.20
C GLU A 139 -1.50 -16.64 -3.12
N SER A 140 -0.19 -16.59 -2.94
CA SER A 140 0.51 -17.45 -1.99
C SER A 140 1.60 -16.70 -1.23
N LYS A 141 1.76 -17.03 0.05
CA LYS A 141 2.83 -16.56 0.94
C LYS A 141 2.95 -15.03 0.99
N LYS A 142 1.83 -14.34 0.90
CA LYS A 142 1.77 -12.88 0.90
C LYS A 142 1.49 -12.35 2.29
N THR A 143 2.23 -11.33 2.70
CA THR A 143 2.05 -10.58 3.93
C THR A 143 1.87 -9.10 3.60
N ALA A 144 0.96 -8.43 4.29
CA ALA A 144 0.76 -7.01 4.12
C ALA A 144 0.58 -6.31 5.49
N ILE A 145 1.08 -5.09 5.60
CA ILE A 145 0.96 -4.23 6.76
C ILE A 145 0.22 -2.97 6.35
N HIS A 146 -0.98 -2.80 6.89
CA HIS A 146 -1.91 -1.74 6.51
C HIS A 146 -2.07 -0.65 7.57
N GLY A 147 -1.41 -0.75 8.72
CA GLY A 147 -1.58 0.18 9.83
C GLY A 147 -0.33 1.00 10.12
N GLU A 148 -0.44 2.33 10.15
CA GLU A 148 0.68 3.23 10.46
C GLU A 148 1.32 2.94 11.82
N SER A 149 0.55 2.44 12.79
CA SER A 149 1.06 2.04 14.12
C SER A 149 2.08 0.90 14.06
N ALA A 150 2.05 0.08 13.00
CA ALA A 150 2.99 -1.00 12.76
C ALA A 150 4.17 -0.59 11.87
N MET A 151 4.15 0.61 11.33
CA MET A 151 5.18 1.14 10.45
C MET A 151 6.23 1.89 11.27
N GLY A 152 7.50 1.74 10.91
CA GLY A 152 8.58 2.53 11.47
C GLY A 152 8.57 3.99 11.01
N PRO A 153 9.46 4.85 11.58
CA PRO A 153 9.48 6.27 11.24
C PRO A 153 9.78 6.56 9.77
N ALA A 154 10.72 5.82 9.15
CA ALA A 154 11.06 5.99 7.73
C ALA A 154 9.88 5.61 6.84
N THR A 155 9.21 4.50 7.14
CA THR A 155 8.02 4.06 6.41
C THR A 155 6.88 5.06 6.51
N ARG A 156 6.61 5.62 7.69
CA ARG A 156 5.60 6.68 7.85
C ARG A 156 5.98 7.94 7.07
N ALA A 157 7.26 8.33 7.08
CA ALA A 157 7.74 9.46 6.29
C ALA A 157 7.54 9.21 4.78
N LEU A 158 7.87 8.01 4.28
CA LEU A 158 7.61 7.62 2.89
C LEU A 158 6.15 7.81 2.50
N PHE A 159 5.22 7.27 3.28
CA PHE A 159 3.80 7.44 2.97
C PHE A 159 3.32 8.89 3.12
N GLY A 160 3.92 9.67 4.03
CA GLY A 160 3.70 11.11 4.13
C GLY A 160 4.10 11.85 2.85
N LEU A 161 5.27 11.53 2.27
CA LEU A 161 5.72 12.07 0.99
C LEU A 161 4.77 11.69 -0.15
N LEU A 162 4.40 10.41 -0.26
CA LEU A 162 3.51 9.91 -1.32
C LEU A 162 2.06 10.43 -1.18
N LYS A 163 1.65 10.90 -0.01
CA LYS A 163 0.34 11.53 0.22
C LYS A 163 0.39 13.06 0.16
N SER A 164 1.56 13.66 -0.05
CA SER A 164 1.71 15.11 -0.10
C SER A 164 0.98 15.72 -1.30
N SER A 165 0.51 16.96 -1.15
CA SER A 165 -0.16 17.69 -2.23
C SER A 165 0.71 17.77 -3.48
N THR A 166 2.00 18.04 -3.33
CA THR A 166 2.93 18.15 -4.46
C THR A 166 3.04 16.84 -5.25
N PHE A 167 3.05 15.68 -4.54
CA PHE A 167 3.06 14.39 -5.24
C PHE A 167 1.70 14.05 -5.86
N VAL A 168 0.60 14.45 -5.23
CA VAL A 168 -0.74 14.32 -5.81
C VAL A 168 -0.86 15.14 -7.08
N ASP A 169 -0.46 16.41 -7.06
CA ASP A 169 -0.43 17.28 -8.25
C ASP A 169 0.44 16.71 -9.38
N PHE A 170 1.58 16.09 -9.01
CA PHE A 170 2.41 15.37 -9.98
C PHE A 170 1.66 14.19 -10.61
N LEU A 171 0.96 13.39 -9.81
CA LEU A 171 0.17 12.26 -10.33
C LEU A 171 -0.97 12.73 -11.22
N GLU A 172 -1.66 13.81 -10.89
CA GLU A 172 -2.72 14.39 -11.73
C GLU A 172 -2.19 14.79 -13.11
N LYS A 173 -1.08 15.52 -13.14
CA LYS A 173 -0.41 15.92 -14.39
C LYS A 173 0.12 14.72 -15.20
N LEU A 174 0.70 13.72 -14.52
CA LEU A 174 1.23 12.51 -15.15
C LEU A 174 0.11 11.68 -15.78
N THR A 175 -0.98 11.48 -15.05
CA THR A 175 -2.05 10.54 -15.42
C THR A 175 -3.16 11.20 -16.24
N GLY A 176 -3.30 12.52 -16.16
CA GLY A 176 -4.44 13.27 -16.73
C GLY A 176 -5.75 12.96 -15.99
N ILE A 177 -5.67 12.60 -14.71
CA ILE A 177 -6.82 12.36 -13.85
C ILE A 177 -6.84 13.46 -12.80
N ASP A 178 -7.88 14.23 -12.75
CA ASP A 178 -8.06 15.32 -11.81
C ASP A 178 -8.70 14.83 -10.49
N ASP A 179 -8.60 15.65 -9.44
CA ASP A 179 -9.22 15.44 -8.13
C ASP A 179 -8.79 14.10 -7.45
N ILE A 180 -7.51 13.77 -7.58
CA ILE A 180 -6.95 12.55 -7.00
C ILE A 180 -6.85 12.66 -5.48
N ILE A 181 -7.35 11.64 -4.78
CA ILE A 181 -7.36 11.51 -3.33
C ILE A 181 -6.47 10.32 -2.93
N PRO A 182 -5.36 10.51 -2.19
CA PRO A 182 -4.56 9.40 -1.68
C PRO A 182 -5.33 8.58 -0.64
N ASP A 183 -5.09 7.27 -0.60
CA ASP A 183 -5.73 6.37 0.37
C ASP A 183 -5.48 6.82 1.81
N PRO A 184 -6.51 7.24 2.55
CA PRO A 184 -6.34 7.73 3.91
C PRO A 184 -6.11 6.62 4.94
N HIS A 185 -6.50 5.37 4.63
CA HIS A 185 -6.56 4.28 5.61
C HIS A 185 -5.86 3.00 5.19
N PHE A 186 -5.05 3.04 4.15
CA PHE A 186 -4.32 1.87 3.62
C PHE A 186 -5.24 0.66 3.33
N ARG A 187 -6.39 0.90 2.68
CA ARG A 187 -7.27 -0.19 2.28
C ARG A 187 -6.64 -1.05 1.18
N GLY A 188 -6.01 -2.14 1.60
CA GLY A 188 -5.26 -3.03 0.71
C GLY A 188 -3.93 -2.48 0.23
N SER A 189 -3.60 -1.23 0.55
CA SER A 189 -2.30 -0.59 0.36
C SER A 189 -1.41 -0.76 1.61
N GLY A 190 -0.21 -0.20 1.62
CA GLY A 190 0.75 -0.31 2.72
C GLY A 190 2.03 -1.05 2.31
N LEU A 191 2.65 -1.75 3.23
CA LEU A 191 3.83 -2.58 2.94
C LEU A 191 3.42 -3.99 2.56
N HIS A 192 3.91 -4.48 1.41
CA HIS A 192 3.62 -5.81 0.89
C HIS A 192 4.88 -6.65 0.78
N GLN A 193 4.81 -7.89 1.22
CA GLN A 193 5.85 -8.90 1.09
C GLN A 193 5.29 -10.19 0.51
N THR A 194 6.04 -10.79 -0.39
CA THR A 194 5.80 -12.16 -0.85
C THR A 194 7.06 -12.97 -0.61
N ASP A 195 6.93 -14.06 0.14
CA ASP A 195 8.05 -14.91 0.50
C ASP A 195 8.45 -15.85 -0.66
N PRO A 196 9.68 -16.43 -0.64
CA PRO A 196 10.12 -17.38 -1.64
C PRO A 196 9.10 -18.49 -1.90
N GLY A 197 8.85 -18.78 -3.17
CA GLY A 197 7.82 -19.73 -3.63
C GLY A 197 6.40 -19.15 -3.66
N GLY A 198 6.21 -17.89 -3.25
CA GLY A 198 4.93 -17.20 -3.37
C GLY A 198 4.69 -16.64 -4.77
N PHE A 199 3.44 -16.31 -5.08
CA PHE A 199 2.99 -15.74 -6.35
C PHE A 199 1.74 -14.89 -6.16
N LEU A 200 1.39 -14.13 -7.18
CA LEU A 200 0.14 -13.38 -7.29
C LEU A 200 -0.41 -13.53 -8.69
N ARG A 201 -1.55 -14.19 -8.84
CA ARG A 201 -2.20 -14.39 -10.15
C ARG A 201 -2.58 -13.06 -10.78
N VAL A 202 -2.69 -13.07 -12.10
CA VAL A 202 -3.13 -11.90 -12.84
C VAL A 202 -4.55 -11.53 -12.43
N HIS A 203 -4.76 -10.25 -12.18
CA HIS A 203 -6.04 -9.72 -11.73
C HIS A 203 -6.18 -8.24 -12.09
N ALA A 204 -7.42 -7.78 -12.14
CA ALA A 204 -7.72 -6.38 -11.92
C ALA A 204 -8.12 -6.18 -10.46
N ASP A 205 -7.65 -5.09 -9.89
CA ASP A 205 -7.90 -4.77 -8.49
C ASP A 205 -9.38 -4.46 -8.21
N PHE A 206 -9.81 -4.56 -6.92
CA PHE A 206 -11.08 -3.99 -6.51
C PHE A 206 -11.14 -2.52 -6.95
N ASN A 207 -12.28 -2.09 -7.42
CA ASN A 207 -12.42 -0.79 -8.08
C ASN A 207 -12.93 0.33 -7.15
N ARG A 208 -13.49 0.01 -5.98
CA ARG A 208 -14.14 1.00 -5.12
C ARG A 208 -13.78 0.89 -3.65
N TYR A 209 -13.56 2.04 -3.02
CA TYR A 209 -13.49 2.16 -1.57
C TYR A 209 -14.90 2.51 -1.05
N GLU A 210 -15.67 1.49 -0.74
CA GLU A 210 -17.09 1.60 -0.42
C GLU A 210 -17.41 2.59 0.72
N ARG A 211 -16.58 2.62 1.78
CA ARG A 211 -16.78 3.50 2.93
C ARG A 211 -16.91 4.97 2.56
N TYR A 212 -16.19 5.41 1.53
CA TYR A 212 -16.16 6.80 1.07
C TYR A 212 -16.74 6.99 -0.31
N SER A 213 -17.24 5.92 -0.92
CA SER A 213 -17.75 5.92 -2.28
C SER A 213 -16.74 6.47 -3.31
N LEU A 214 -15.46 6.13 -3.13
CA LEU A 214 -14.38 6.56 -4.00
C LEU A 214 -13.96 5.45 -4.94
N ASP A 215 -13.75 5.80 -6.21
CA ASP A 215 -13.29 4.87 -7.25
C ASP A 215 -11.76 4.86 -7.32
N ARG A 216 -11.15 3.69 -7.35
CA ARG A 216 -9.69 3.51 -7.44
C ARG A 216 -9.22 3.83 -8.84
N ARG A 217 -8.22 4.72 -8.99
CA ARG A 217 -7.80 5.26 -10.28
C ARG A 217 -6.32 5.05 -10.58
N VAL A 218 -5.46 5.08 -9.57
CA VAL A 218 -4.01 4.98 -9.75
C VAL A 218 -3.41 4.09 -8.67
N ASN A 219 -2.49 3.23 -9.09
CA ASN A 219 -1.60 2.49 -8.21
C ASN A 219 -0.19 3.07 -8.28
N VAL A 220 0.43 3.19 -7.13
CA VAL A 220 1.84 3.53 -6.99
C VAL A 220 2.52 2.44 -6.17
N PHE A 221 3.61 1.87 -6.69
CA PHE A 221 4.47 0.93 -5.99
C PHE A 221 5.89 1.46 -5.93
N LEU A 222 6.51 1.44 -4.76
CA LEU A 222 7.95 1.60 -4.62
C LEU A 222 8.54 0.26 -4.21
N PHE A 223 9.43 -0.30 -5.03
CA PHE A 223 10.09 -1.56 -4.72
C PHE A 223 11.27 -1.38 -3.77
N LEU A 224 11.45 -2.35 -2.86
CA LEU A 224 12.37 -2.29 -1.73
C LEU A 224 13.41 -3.43 -1.76
N ASN A 225 13.71 -3.98 -2.93
CA ASN A 225 14.54 -5.18 -3.07
C ASN A 225 15.96 -4.80 -3.48
N GLU A 226 16.88 -4.65 -2.52
CA GLU A 226 18.28 -4.25 -2.75
C GLU A 226 19.04 -5.20 -3.68
N HIS A 227 18.69 -6.47 -3.67
CA HIS A 227 19.30 -7.47 -4.53
C HIS A 227 18.17 -8.21 -5.25
N TRP A 228 18.09 -8.03 -6.55
CA TRP A 228 17.11 -8.76 -7.36
C TRP A 228 17.72 -9.21 -8.69
N SER A 229 17.43 -10.47 -9.04
CA SER A 229 17.81 -11.02 -10.34
C SER A 229 16.56 -11.33 -11.16
N PRO A 230 16.52 -11.02 -12.45
CA PRO A 230 15.42 -11.41 -13.33
C PRO A 230 15.14 -12.92 -13.32
N ALA A 231 16.18 -13.75 -13.15
CA ALA A 231 16.06 -15.20 -13.06
C ALA A 231 15.22 -15.69 -11.86
N TRP A 232 14.99 -14.84 -10.87
CA TRP A 232 14.19 -15.17 -9.69
C TRP A 232 12.68 -15.01 -9.92
N GLY A 233 12.27 -14.42 -11.05
CA GLY A 233 10.88 -14.11 -11.32
C GLY A 233 10.38 -12.89 -10.55
N GLY A 234 9.08 -12.78 -10.32
CA GLY A 234 8.49 -11.71 -9.52
C GLY A 234 8.42 -10.34 -10.19
N ALA A 235 8.77 -10.23 -11.46
CA ALA A 235 8.52 -9.03 -12.25
C ALA A 235 7.02 -8.71 -12.23
N LEU A 236 6.66 -7.44 -12.13
CA LEU A 236 5.28 -7.01 -12.30
C LEU A 236 4.90 -7.19 -13.77
N GLU A 237 3.99 -8.12 -14.01
CA GLU A 237 3.46 -8.41 -15.34
C GLU A 237 2.23 -7.55 -15.62
N LEU A 238 2.19 -6.93 -16.80
CA LEU A 238 1.05 -6.16 -17.27
C LEU A 238 0.47 -6.84 -18.51
N TRP A 239 -0.85 -7.06 -18.48
CA TRP A 239 -1.56 -7.87 -19.47
C TRP A 239 -2.66 -7.04 -20.14
N PRO A 240 -2.88 -7.21 -21.48
CA PRO A 240 -3.94 -6.53 -22.20
C PRO A 240 -5.32 -7.07 -21.80
N ARG A 241 -6.36 -6.33 -22.20
CA ARG A 241 -7.76 -6.67 -21.88
C ARG A 241 -8.17 -8.05 -22.37
N ASP A 242 -7.65 -8.48 -23.51
CA ASP A 242 -7.94 -9.79 -24.12
C ASP A 242 -7.13 -10.95 -23.53
N MET A 243 -6.23 -10.65 -22.59
CA MET A 243 -5.37 -11.64 -21.93
C MET A 243 -4.51 -12.47 -22.91
N SER A 244 -4.24 -11.97 -24.11
CA SER A 244 -3.55 -12.69 -25.16
C SER A 244 -2.10 -13.04 -24.83
N ARG A 245 -1.39 -12.14 -24.13
CA ARG A 245 0.01 -12.33 -23.71
C ARG A 245 0.40 -11.33 -22.63
N CYS A 246 1.48 -11.61 -21.88
CA CYS A 246 2.11 -10.59 -21.07
C CYS A 246 2.82 -9.57 -21.99
N GLU A 247 2.38 -8.32 -21.99
CA GLU A 247 2.96 -7.28 -22.84
C GLU A 247 4.15 -6.57 -22.21
N ARG A 248 4.16 -6.47 -20.88
CA ARG A 248 5.24 -5.81 -20.16
C ARG A 248 5.60 -6.55 -18.87
N LYS A 249 6.90 -6.68 -18.62
CA LYS A 249 7.46 -7.13 -17.35
C LYS A 249 8.30 -6.00 -16.75
N ILE A 250 8.01 -5.61 -15.52
CA ILE A 250 8.75 -4.59 -14.77
C ILE A 250 9.43 -5.26 -13.59
N GLN A 251 10.77 -5.28 -13.61
CA GLN A 251 11.55 -5.89 -12.54
C GLN A 251 11.36 -5.12 -11.22
N PRO A 252 11.21 -5.80 -10.07
CA PRO A 252 10.96 -5.16 -8.78
C PRO A 252 12.27 -4.65 -8.15
N LEU A 253 13.02 -3.82 -8.87
CA LEU A 253 14.33 -3.32 -8.43
C LEU A 253 14.19 -2.34 -7.27
N PHE A 254 15.25 -2.27 -6.47
CA PHE A 254 15.35 -1.33 -5.37
C PHE A 254 15.17 0.12 -5.84
N ASN A 255 14.39 0.89 -5.09
CA ASN A 255 14.12 2.30 -5.35
C ASN A 255 13.43 2.59 -6.72
N ARG A 256 12.82 1.58 -7.34
CA ARG A 256 12.01 1.74 -8.54
C ARG A 256 10.57 2.08 -8.16
N LEU A 257 10.12 3.27 -8.55
CA LEU A 257 8.72 3.67 -8.46
C LEU A 257 7.99 3.20 -9.73
N VAL A 258 6.83 2.58 -9.55
CA VAL A 258 5.92 2.22 -10.64
C VAL A 258 4.59 2.93 -10.43
N VAL A 259 4.11 3.60 -11.47
CA VAL A 259 2.79 4.23 -11.49
C VAL A 259 1.98 3.63 -12.63
N PHE A 260 0.76 3.20 -12.38
CA PHE A 260 -0.14 2.77 -13.43
C PHE A 260 -1.61 3.12 -13.15
N ARG A 261 -2.33 3.39 -14.25
CA ARG A 261 -3.77 3.67 -14.21
C ARG A 261 -4.54 2.38 -13.93
N THR A 262 -5.50 2.44 -13.00
CA THR A 262 -6.36 1.31 -12.67
C THR A 262 -7.73 1.47 -13.30
N THR A 263 -8.12 0.42 -14.03
CA THR A 263 -9.44 0.20 -14.61
C THR A 263 -9.87 -1.23 -14.28
N ASP A 264 -11.08 -1.63 -14.62
CA ASP A 264 -11.51 -3.03 -14.47
C ASP A 264 -10.77 -3.98 -15.45
N PHE A 265 -9.89 -3.44 -16.29
CA PHE A 265 -9.10 -4.14 -17.31
C PHE A 265 -7.58 -3.96 -17.14
N SER A 266 -7.12 -3.30 -16.10
CA SER A 266 -5.69 -3.14 -15.81
C SER A 266 -5.13 -4.41 -15.17
N TYR A 267 -5.06 -5.48 -15.98
CA TYR A 267 -4.67 -6.79 -15.52
C TYR A 267 -3.17 -6.85 -15.22
N HIS A 268 -2.83 -7.25 -14.01
CA HIS A 268 -1.44 -7.33 -13.57
C HIS A 268 -1.24 -8.42 -12.52
N GLY A 269 0.01 -8.84 -12.32
CA GLY A 269 0.37 -9.88 -11.36
C GLY A 269 1.84 -10.24 -11.44
N TYR A 270 2.22 -11.36 -10.86
CA TYR A 270 3.47 -12.10 -11.04
C TYR A 270 3.15 -13.58 -10.78
N THR A 271 2.97 -14.30 -11.87
CA THR A 271 2.28 -15.59 -11.87
C THR A 271 3.17 -16.75 -11.49
N ASP A 272 4.47 -16.65 -11.76
CA ASP A 272 5.43 -17.69 -11.43
C ASP A 272 5.82 -17.63 -9.95
N PRO A 273 5.93 -18.79 -9.27
CA PRO A 273 6.46 -18.82 -7.93
C PRO A 273 7.87 -18.23 -7.85
N LEU A 274 8.09 -17.35 -6.87
CA LEU A 274 9.38 -16.69 -6.66
C LEU A 274 10.49 -17.73 -6.42
N ARG A 275 11.54 -17.68 -7.23
CA ARG A 275 12.76 -18.48 -7.08
C ARG A 275 13.86 -17.75 -6.32
N SER A 276 13.57 -16.53 -5.87
CA SER A 276 14.47 -15.72 -5.07
C SER A 276 14.73 -16.36 -3.71
N PRO A 277 15.96 -16.29 -3.16
CA PRO A 277 16.21 -16.59 -1.77
C PRO A 277 15.72 -15.49 -0.81
N TYR A 278 15.34 -14.33 -1.35
CA TYR A 278 14.86 -13.18 -0.61
C TYR A 278 13.36 -12.94 -0.86
N PRO A 279 12.63 -12.40 0.12
CA PRO A 279 11.26 -11.98 -0.10
C PRO A 279 11.19 -10.78 -1.08
N ARG A 280 10.14 -10.75 -1.90
CA ARG A 280 9.79 -9.62 -2.76
C ARG A 280 9.00 -8.60 -1.96
N ARG A 281 9.51 -7.38 -1.85
CA ARG A 281 8.96 -6.31 -1.02
C ARG A 281 8.60 -5.07 -1.82
N SER A 282 7.51 -4.41 -1.43
CA SER A 282 7.12 -3.11 -1.97
C SER A 282 6.31 -2.31 -0.96
N ALA A 283 6.43 -0.98 -1.03
CA ALA A 283 5.44 -0.06 -0.48
C ALA A 283 4.42 0.25 -1.58
N ALA A 284 3.13 0.10 -1.28
CA ALA A 284 2.04 0.32 -2.21
C ALA A 284 1.09 1.40 -1.68
N LEU A 285 0.70 2.34 -2.53
CA LEU A 285 -0.34 3.32 -2.21
C LEU A 285 -1.32 3.45 -3.36
N TYR A 286 -2.60 3.56 -3.02
CA TYR A 286 -3.68 3.67 -3.99
C TYR A 286 -4.27 5.07 -3.95
N TYR A 287 -4.75 5.50 -5.12
CA TYR A 287 -5.32 6.82 -5.28
C TYR A 287 -6.69 6.71 -5.94
N TYR A 288 -7.58 7.54 -5.51
CA TYR A 288 -9.00 7.47 -5.79
C TYR A 288 -9.51 8.79 -6.36
N THR A 289 -10.69 8.75 -6.98
CA THR A 289 -11.49 9.94 -7.32
C THR A 289 -12.96 9.70 -6.94
N ASN A 290 -13.73 10.77 -6.89
CA ASN A 290 -15.18 10.68 -6.77
C ASN A 290 -15.78 10.40 -8.16
N GLY A 291 -15.93 9.13 -8.49
CA GLY A 291 -16.39 8.68 -9.80
C GLY A 291 -15.24 8.26 -10.73
N ARG A 292 -15.61 7.50 -11.77
CA ARG A 292 -14.72 7.07 -12.86
C ARG A 292 -15.48 6.97 -14.18
N PRO A 293 -14.79 7.12 -15.33
CA PRO A 293 -15.40 6.97 -16.65
C PRO A 293 -16.04 5.61 -16.86
N MET A 294 -17.15 5.58 -17.59
CA MET A 294 -17.92 4.36 -17.85
C MET A 294 -17.13 3.34 -18.69
N GLU A 295 -16.31 3.80 -19.60
CA GLU A 295 -15.44 2.97 -20.46
C GLU A 295 -14.36 2.21 -19.69
N GLU A 296 -14.08 2.61 -18.46
CA GLU A 296 -13.15 1.94 -17.55
C GLU A 296 -13.80 0.82 -16.73
N LYS A 297 -15.11 0.66 -16.83
CA LYS A 297 -15.90 -0.34 -16.11
C LYS A 297 -16.20 -1.55 -17.00
N ILE A 298 -16.14 -2.75 -16.41
CA ILE A 298 -16.57 -3.99 -17.07
C ILE A 298 -18.11 -4.07 -17.12
N ASP A 299 -18.74 -3.59 -16.07
CA ASP A 299 -20.19 -3.48 -15.96
C ASP A 299 -20.56 -2.04 -15.59
N PRO A 300 -21.08 -1.25 -16.56
CA PRO A 300 -21.49 0.11 -16.30
C PRO A 300 -22.60 0.26 -15.26
N THR A 301 -23.36 -0.80 -15.00
CA THR A 301 -24.46 -0.81 -14.04
C THR A 301 -24.01 -1.18 -12.63
N SER A 302 -22.81 -1.74 -12.48
CA SER A 302 -22.22 -2.09 -11.20
C SER A 302 -21.30 -0.99 -10.69
N ASP A 303 -21.51 -0.56 -9.46
CA ASP A 303 -20.66 0.45 -8.81
C ASP A 303 -19.41 -0.13 -8.16
N ALA A 304 -19.45 -1.39 -7.73
CA ALA A 304 -18.33 -1.98 -6.99
C ALA A 304 -18.16 -3.47 -7.30
N HIS A 305 -16.90 -3.88 -7.40
CA HIS A 305 -16.51 -5.29 -7.44
C HIS A 305 -15.26 -5.54 -6.60
N SER A 306 -15.08 -6.78 -6.17
CA SER A 306 -13.87 -7.28 -5.56
C SER A 306 -12.79 -7.50 -6.64
N THR A 307 -11.59 -7.95 -6.23
CA THR A 307 -10.53 -8.34 -7.17
C THR A 307 -11.02 -9.32 -8.23
N LEU A 308 -10.81 -8.99 -9.51
CA LEU A 308 -11.21 -9.79 -10.67
C LEU A 308 -10.04 -10.66 -11.13
N TRP A 309 -10.00 -11.89 -10.66
CA TRP A 309 -8.95 -12.86 -10.96
C TRP A 309 -9.06 -13.41 -12.39
N GLN A 310 -7.91 -13.50 -13.07
CA GLN A 310 -7.81 -14.04 -14.43
C GLN A 310 -7.11 -15.40 -14.42
N LYS A 311 -7.65 -16.34 -15.19
CA LYS A 311 -7.01 -17.64 -15.42
C LYS A 311 -5.99 -17.50 -16.54
N VAL A 312 -4.76 -17.26 -16.19
CA VAL A 312 -3.64 -17.24 -17.14
C VAL A 312 -2.94 -18.58 -17.07
N ARG A 313 -2.84 -19.26 -18.18
CA ARG A 313 -1.88 -20.33 -18.38
C ARG A 313 -0.61 -19.73 -18.96
N CYS A 314 0.22 -19.06 -18.16
CA CYS A 314 1.63 -18.94 -18.52
C CYS A 314 2.23 -20.33 -18.38
N ALA A 315 2.39 -21.00 -19.52
CA ALA A 315 2.98 -22.32 -19.54
C ALA A 315 4.43 -22.24 -19.07
N MET A 316 4.71 -22.81 -17.88
CA MET A 316 5.99 -23.44 -17.70
C MET A 316 6.06 -24.57 -18.73
N GLN A 317 6.85 -24.36 -19.81
CA GLN A 317 7.23 -25.38 -20.79
C GLN A 317 6.22 -26.55 -20.95
N SER A 318 5.13 -26.29 -21.65
CA SER A 318 4.40 -27.34 -22.34
C SER A 318 4.44 -27.01 -23.83
N ASP A 319 4.64 -28.02 -24.66
CA ASP A 319 4.65 -27.94 -26.14
C ASP A 319 3.32 -27.48 -26.73
N ASP A 320 2.47 -26.81 -25.96
CA ASP A 320 1.18 -26.31 -26.39
C ASP A 320 1.36 -24.93 -27.07
N ALA A 321 1.37 -24.95 -28.40
CA ALA A 321 1.55 -23.80 -29.29
C ALA A 321 0.48 -22.69 -29.09
N LEU A 322 -0.57 -22.94 -28.29
CA LEU A 322 -1.69 -22.02 -28.03
C LEU A 322 -1.62 -21.34 -26.67
N ALA A 323 -0.62 -21.64 -25.84
CA ALA A 323 -0.47 -20.96 -24.57
C ALA A 323 0.07 -19.53 -24.75
N PRO A 324 -0.48 -18.50 -24.06
CA PRO A 324 0.03 -17.15 -24.16
C PRO A 324 1.48 -17.09 -23.69
N LYS A 325 2.39 -16.68 -24.56
CA LYS A 325 3.83 -16.53 -24.25
C LYS A 325 4.05 -15.18 -23.58
N CYS A 326 4.72 -15.17 -22.43
CA CYS A 326 5.25 -13.94 -21.87
C CYS A 326 6.42 -13.47 -22.75
N VAL A 327 6.32 -12.28 -23.32
CA VAL A 327 7.42 -11.66 -24.09
C VAL A 327 8.33 -10.97 -23.07
N GLU A 328 9.59 -11.40 -23.02
CA GLU A 328 10.63 -10.63 -22.34
C GLU A 328 10.93 -9.41 -23.21
N THR A 329 10.59 -8.22 -22.74
CA THR A 329 11.10 -6.99 -23.35
C THR A 329 12.42 -6.71 -22.66
N GLU A 330 13.52 -6.72 -23.41
CA GLU A 330 14.80 -6.20 -22.93
C GLU A 330 14.57 -4.76 -22.53
N GLU A 331 15.03 -4.42 -21.34
CA GLU A 331 15.05 -3.04 -20.85
C GLU A 331 16.20 -2.33 -21.60
N GLU A 332 15.88 -1.48 -22.60
CA GLU A 332 16.81 -0.51 -23.18
C GLU A 332 17.00 0.69 -22.22
#